data_21bc16698d95f244b58373b89320a25f
#
_entry.id   21bc16698d95f244b58373b89320a25f
#
_cell.length_a   1.000
_cell.length_b   1.000
_cell.length_c   1.000
_cell.angle_alpha   90.00
_cell.angle_beta   90.00
_cell.angle_gamma   90.00
#
_symmetry.space_group_name_H-M   'P 1'
#
loop_
_entity.id
_entity.type
_entity.pdbx_description
1 polymer ?
#
loop_
_entity_poly.entity_id
_entity_poly.type
_entity_poly.pdbx_seq_one_letter_code
_entity_poly.pdbx_strand_id
1 'polypeptide(L)'
;MIKKRLIPILVLIVFAGGHKALSQHEPMFTQYMFNTLWVNPAYAGTSQALNINAMTRLQWVGLDGAPRTYSAAIQAPISGHKAGVGMTVVNDVFGPVRNTYATGNYAYRVSLNEKLTLSMGIKGGINSYYAGLKDLSLIDQNDPEFQSNERQINPNLGVGFYLYSNNFYVGLSAPRLIETSLGGSYAHEDFTTRNHYYFIGGFIWDMGPKWKLKPAILTSSVANAPITNTITLQFLYDERIWLGGMFRPGDAAGAFFNIKVSDRLTVGYGYDFTFTKISKANIGTHEIMISFDFIEFTPGKVKSPRYF
;
A
#
# COMPACT_ATOMS: atom_id res chain seq x y z
N MET A 1 0.36 27.54 -27.86
CA MET A 1 1.68 27.65 -27.20
C MET A 1 1.66 27.53 -25.67
N ILE A 2 0.53 27.31 -25.01
CA ILE A 2 0.41 27.29 -23.51
C ILE A 2 0.64 25.87 -22.90
N LYS A 3 0.48 24.80 -23.68
CA LYS A 3 0.59 23.41 -23.17
C LYS A 3 2.00 22.92 -22.81
N LYS A 4 3.09 23.59 -23.26
CA LYS A 4 4.48 23.15 -22.99
C LYS A 4 5.09 23.71 -21.70
N ARG A 5 4.43 24.64 -21.00
CA ARG A 5 4.98 25.28 -19.78
C ARG A 5 4.44 24.73 -18.45
N LEU A 6 3.41 23.87 -18.47
CA LEU A 6 2.84 23.28 -17.27
C LEU A 6 3.60 22.06 -16.74
N ILE A 7 4.35 21.36 -17.60
CA ILE A 7 5.12 20.17 -17.21
C ILE A 7 6.25 20.48 -16.22
N PRO A 8 7.06 21.57 -16.40
CA PRO A 8 8.13 21.87 -15.44
C PRO A 8 7.63 22.37 -14.08
N ILE A 9 6.44 22.95 -14.00
CA ILE A 9 5.87 23.43 -12.74
C ILE A 9 5.38 22.25 -11.89
N LEU A 10 4.81 21.22 -12.52
CA LEU A 10 4.37 20.01 -11.83
C LEU A 10 5.56 19.20 -11.26
N VAL A 11 6.70 19.24 -11.95
CA VAL A 11 7.94 18.58 -11.48
C VAL A 11 8.58 19.34 -10.31
N LEU A 12 8.44 20.67 -10.25
CA LEU A 12 9.06 21.49 -9.19
C LEU A 12 8.37 21.35 -7.83
N ILE A 13 7.06 21.06 -7.80
CA ILE A 13 6.28 20.88 -6.55
C ILE A 13 6.65 19.58 -5.85
N VAL A 14 7.19 18.60 -6.57
CA VAL A 14 7.60 17.29 -6.02
C VAL A 14 8.89 17.36 -5.17
N PHE A 15 9.70 18.42 -5.30
CA PHE A 15 11.02 18.54 -4.67
C PHE A 15 11.11 19.50 -3.47
N ALA A 16 10.04 20.18 -3.09
CA ALA A 16 10.06 21.18 -2.01
C ALA A 16 9.55 20.59 -0.69
N GLY A 17 10.41 20.04 0.16
CA GLY A 17 10.01 19.67 1.51
C GLY A 17 11.03 18.85 2.28
N GLY A 18 12.12 19.45 2.74
CA GLY A 18 13.02 18.86 3.73
C GLY A 18 12.65 19.29 5.15
N HIS A 19 11.80 18.52 5.83
CA HIS A 19 11.56 18.69 7.27
C HIS A 19 11.95 17.42 8.02
N LYS A 20 12.54 17.60 9.23
CA LYS A 20 12.82 16.49 10.15
C LYS A 20 11.47 15.91 10.58
N ALA A 21 11.22 14.65 10.26
CA ALA A 21 9.98 13.97 10.60
C ALA A 21 10.21 12.96 11.72
N LEU A 22 9.40 13.07 12.76
CA LEU A 22 9.05 11.98 13.64
C LEU A 22 7.70 11.49 13.14
N SER A 23 7.67 10.41 12.40
CA SER A 23 6.42 9.90 11.82
C SER A 23 6.29 8.41 12.05
N GLN A 24 5.14 8.02 12.56
CA GLN A 24 4.69 6.64 12.49
C GLN A 24 4.28 6.35 11.03
N HIS A 25 5.06 5.54 10.34
CA HIS A 25 4.75 5.11 8.99
C HIS A 25 3.84 3.87 9.03
N GLU A 26 2.74 3.92 8.28
CA GLU A 26 2.04 2.69 7.92
C GLU A 26 2.93 1.85 7.00
N PRO A 27 2.78 0.50 7.04
CA PRO A 27 3.51 -0.38 6.14
C PRO A 27 3.33 0.02 4.68
N MET A 28 4.43 0.30 4.00
CA MET A 28 4.45 0.61 2.57
C MET A 28 5.07 -0.55 1.80
N PHE A 29 4.42 -0.93 0.70
CA PHE A 29 4.87 -2.00 -0.17
C PHE A 29 5.52 -1.44 -1.43
N THR A 30 6.59 -2.06 -1.89
CA THR A 30 7.22 -1.76 -3.18
C THR A 30 6.28 -2.09 -4.32
N GLN A 31 5.57 -3.21 -4.17
CA GLN A 31 4.58 -3.70 -5.11
C GLN A 31 3.16 -3.27 -4.72
N TYR A 32 2.97 -2.03 -4.26
CA TYR A 32 1.69 -1.49 -3.78
C TYR A 32 0.53 -1.65 -4.79
N MET A 33 0.84 -1.67 -6.08
CA MET A 33 -0.15 -1.84 -7.15
C MET A 33 -0.84 -3.22 -7.10
N PHE A 34 -0.22 -4.22 -6.48
CA PHE A 34 -0.84 -5.53 -6.24
C PHE A 34 -1.57 -5.60 -4.89
N ASN A 35 -1.44 -4.57 -4.05
CA ASN A 35 -2.12 -4.45 -2.75
C ASN A 35 -2.86 -3.11 -2.61
N THR A 36 -3.43 -2.62 -3.69
CA THR A 36 -4.13 -1.32 -3.74
C THR A 36 -5.29 -1.25 -2.74
N LEU A 37 -5.92 -2.38 -2.41
CA LEU A 37 -7.00 -2.45 -1.41
C LEU A 37 -6.55 -1.99 0.00
N TRP A 38 -5.26 -2.14 0.33
CA TRP A 38 -4.70 -1.64 1.59
C TRP A 38 -4.80 -0.12 1.68
N VAL A 39 -4.44 0.58 0.62
CA VAL A 39 -4.40 2.05 0.60
C VAL A 39 -5.72 2.68 0.18
N ASN A 40 -6.55 2.03 -0.65
CA ASN A 40 -7.80 2.62 -1.15
C ASN A 40 -8.97 1.63 -1.13
N PRO A 41 -9.97 1.83 -0.26
CA PRO A 41 -11.15 0.95 -0.18
C PRO A 41 -12.01 0.95 -1.46
N ALA A 42 -11.96 2.00 -2.28
CA ALA A 42 -12.68 2.06 -3.54
C ALA A 42 -12.15 1.06 -4.58
N TYR A 43 -10.99 0.45 -4.33
CA TYR A 43 -10.44 -0.62 -5.16
C TYR A 43 -11.15 -1.98 -4.95
N ALA A 44 -11.98 -2.14 -3.91
CA ALA A 44 -12.64 -3.40 -3.60
C ALA A 44 -13.45 -3.95 -4.78
N GLY A 45 -13.18 -5.20 -5.16
CA GLY A 45 -13.85 -5.91 -6.25
C GLY A 45 -13.62 -5.32 -7.64
N THR A 46 -12.59 -4.51 -7.87
CA THR A 46 -12.18 -4.08 -9.22
C THR A 46 -11.58 -5.23 -10.01
N SER A 47 -11.02 -6.22 -9.34
CA SER A 47 -10.73 -7.52 -9.93
C SER A 47 -12.06 -8.17 -10.34
N GLN A 48 -12.15 -8.71 -11.55
CA GLN A 48 -13.36 -9.36 -12.05
C GLN A 48 -13.50 -10.81 -11.55
N ALA A 49 -12.67 -11.19 -10.61
CA ALA A 49 -12.61 -12.50 -10.00
C ALA A 49 -12.66 -12.39 -8.48
N LEU A 50 -12.97 -13.48 -7.81
CA LEU A 50 -12.60 -13.66 -6.42
C LEU A 50 -11.07 -13.77 -6.37
N ASN A 51 -10.42 -12.73 -5.91
CA ASN A 51 -8.97 -12.62 -5.82
C ASN A 51 -8.51 -12.71 -4.38
N ILE A 52 -7.48 -13.52 -4.14
CA ILE A 52 -6.71 -13.54 -2.89
C ILE A 52 -5.29 -13.09 -3.19
N ASN A 53 -4.80 -12.13 -2.41
CA ASN A 53 -3.44 -11.65 -2.48
C ASN A 53 -2.77 -11.81 -1.10
N ALA A 54 -1.56 -12.31 -1.09
CA ALA A 54 -0.71 -12.37 0.10
C ALA A 54 0.65 -11.75 -0.21
N MET A 55 1.16 -10.95 0.72
CA MET A 55 2.46 -10.29 0.60
C MET A 55 3.22 -10.38 1.92
N THR A 56 4.51 -10.56 1.80
CA THR A 56 5.45 -10.50 2.92
C THR A 56 6.56 -9.52 2.58
N ARG A 57 6.82 -8.58 3.50
CA ARG A 57 7.91 -7.63 3.38
C ARG A 57 8.85 -7.76 4.58
N LEU A 58 10.10 -8.10 4.32
CA LEU A 58 11.17 -8.18 5.29
C LEU A 58 12.07 -6.97 5.07
N GLN A 59 11.89 -5.95 5.90
CA GLN A 59 12.59 -4.69 5.74
C GLN A 59 13.93 -4.72 6.48
N TRP A 60 14.98 -4.16 5.88
CA TRP A 60 16.33 -4.02 6.45
C TRP A 60 16.90 -5.33 7.00
N VAL A 61 16.89 -6.38 6.20
CA VAL A 61 17.37 -7.72 6.58
C VAL A 61 18.80 -7.65 7.09
N GLY A 62 19.08 -8.35 8.20
CA GLY A 62 20.35 -8.33 8.92
C GLY A 62 20.35 -7.40 10.14
N LEU A 63 19.34 -6.54 10.31
CA LEU A 63 19.19 -5.69 11.49
C LEU A 63 18.23 -6.35 12.49
N ASP A 64 18.67 -6.48 13.74
CA ASP A 64 17.81 -7.00 14.81
C ASP A 64 16.63 -6.07 15.09
N GLY A 65 15.43 -6.67 15.25
CA GLY A 65 14.19 -5.90 15.44
C GLY A 65 13.67 -5.20 14.19
N ALA A 66 14.28 -5.43 13.02
CA ALA A 66 13.84 -4.82 11.77
C ALA A 66 12.38 -5.14 11.43
N PRO A 67 11.65 -4.22 10.75
CA PRO A 67 10.25 -4.39 10.43
C PRO A 67 9.97 -5.62 9.56
N ARG A 68 8.91 -6.36 9.90
CA ARG A 68 8.38 -7.49 9.13
C ARG A 68 6.89 -7.32 8.97
N THR A 69 6.46 -7.16 7.75
CA THR A 69 5.04 -6.95 7.42
C THR A 69 4.49 -8.15 6.67
N TYR A 70 3.37 -8.66 7.13
CA TYR A 70 2.59 -9.71 6.47
C TYR A 70 1.23 -9.14 6.11
N SER A 71 0.80 -9.30 4.87
CA SER A 71 -0.49 -8.82 4.38
C SER A 71 -1.23 -9.95 3.68
N ALA A 72 -2.52 -10.04 3.94
CA ALA A 72 -3.43 -10.88 3.19
C ALA A 72 -4.68 -10.08 2.86
N ALA A 73 -5.12 -10.16 1.62
CA ALA A 73 -6.34 -9.50 1.13
C ALA A 73 -7.17 -10.49 0.32
N ILE A 74 -8.49 -10.41 0.47
CA ILE A 74 -9.46 -11.10 -0.36
C ILE A 74 -10.46 -10.08 -0.87
N GLN A 75 -10.81 -10.16 -2.14
CA GLN A 75 -11.81 -9.26 -2.72
C GLN A 75 -12.60 -9.92 -3.85
N ALA A 76 -13.82 -9.48 -4.02
CA ALA A 76 -14.69 -9.95 -5.08
C ALA A 76 -15.67 -8.86 -5.54
N PRO A 77 -16.05 -8.84 -6.83
CA PRO A 77 -17.19 -8.08 -7.29
C PRO A 77 -18.48 -8.75 -6.82
N ILE A 78 -19.50 -7.94 -6.54
CA ILE A 78 -20.86 -8.37 -6.22
C ILE A 78 -21.86 -7.53 -7.02
N SER A 79 -23.14 -7.99 -7.04
CA SER A 79 -24.25 -7.24 -7.62
C SER A 79 -24.04 -6.80 -9.07
N GLY A 80 -23.68 -7.76 -9.96
CA GLY A 80 -23.47 -7.47 -11.39
C GLY A 80 -22.32 -6.50 -11.65
N HIS A 81 -21.27 -6.53 -10.84
CA HIS A 81 -20.09 -5.67 -10.89
C HIS A 81 -20.32 -4.19 -10.51
N LYS A 82 -21.53 -3.80 -10.07
CA LYS A 82 -21.78 -2.45 -9.58
C LYS A 82 -21.23 -2.21 -8.18
N ALA A 83 -21.00 -3.27 -7.42
CA ALA A 83 -20.39 -3.19 -6.11
C ALA A 83 -19.24 -4.19 -5.97
N GLY A 84 -18.44 -4.02 -4.95
CA GLY A 84 -17.37 -4.92 -4.58
C GLY A 84 -17.17 -4.94 -3.08
N VAL A 85 -16.70 -6.07 -2.60
CA VAL A 85 -16.32 -6.26 -1.20
C VAL A 85 -14.90 -6.76 -1.11
N GLY A 86 -14.27 -6.50 0.01
CA GLY A 86 -12.96 -7.04 0.30
C GLY A 86 -12.66 -7.02 1.79
N MET A 87 -11.74 -7.86 2.18
CA MET A 87 -11.16 -7.88 3.52
C MET A 87 -9.65 -7.80 3.40
N THR A 88 -9.02 -7.13 4.36
CA THR A 88 -7.57 -7.03 4.44
C THR A 88 -7.13 -7.27 5.87
N VAL A 89 -6.12 -8.12 6.05
CA VAL A 89 -5.42 -8.30 7.32
C VAL A 89 -3.97 -7.97 7.07
N VAL A 90 -3.42 -7.07 7.89
CA VAL A 90 -2.00 -6.71 7.86
C VAL A 90 -1.44 -6.84 9.26
N ASN A 91 -0.36 -7.58 9.40
CA ASN A 91 0.40 -7.70 10.64
C ASN A 91 1.79 -7.10 10.41
N ASP A 92 2.10 -6.07 11.18
CA ASP A 92 3.38 -5.37 11.14
C ASP A 92 4.09 -5.49 12.48
N VAL A 93 5.31 -5.97 12.46
CA VAL A 93 6.12 -6.25 13.66
C VAL A 93 7.44 -5.51 13.52
N PHE A 94 7.77 -4.67 14.49
CA PHE A 94 9.07 -3.99 14.56
C PHE A 94 9.54 -3.88 16.00
N GLY A 95 10.73 -4.40 16.30
CA GLY A 95 11.19 -4.54 17.66
C GLY A 95 10.16 -5.25 18.54
N PRO A 96 9.79 -4.70 19.71
CA PRO A 96 8.80 -5.25 20.64
C PRO A 96 7.35 -4.93 20.22
N VAL A 97 7.15 -4.12 19.19
CA VAL A 97 5.83 -3.61 18.78
C VAL A 97 5.23 -4.49 17.69
N ARG A 98 3.93 -4.77 17.83
CA ARG A 98 3.12 -5.47 16.84
C ARG A 98 1.82 -4.70 16.59
N ASN A 99 1.57 -4.37 15.33
CA ASN A 99 0.32 -3.79 14.86
C ASN A 99 -0.41 -4.80 13.98
N THR A 100 -1.65 -5.13 14.32
CA THR A 100 -2.50 -6.00 13.49
C THR A 100 -3.74 -5.25 13.09
N TYR A 101 -3.88 -5.04 11.78
CA TYR A 101 -5.04 -4.39 11.17
C TYR A 101 -5.93 -5.46 10.55
N ALA A 102 -7.23 -5.43 10.87
CA ALA A 102 -8.24 -6.26 10.22
C ALA A 102 -9.37 -5.35 9.75
N THR A 103 -9.56 -5.26 8.43
CA THR A 103 -10.50 -4.31 7.83
C THR A 103 -11.38 -4.97 6.77
N GLY A 104 -12.66 -4.58 6.74
CA GLY A 104 -13.60 -4.83 5.66
C GLY A 104 -13.74 -3.60 4.77
N ASN A 105 -13.91 -3.83 3.48
CA ASN A 105 -14.04 -2.79 2.47
C ASN A 105 -15.30 -3.05 1.64
N TYR A 106 -16.03 -1.99 1.34
CA TYR A 106 -17.14 -1.99 0.41
C TYR A 106 -16.94 -0.86 -0.59
N ALA A 107 -17.14 -1.15 -1.88
CA ALA A 107 -17.09 -0.14 -2.93
C ALA A 107 -18.31 -0.22 -3.83
N TYR A 108 -18.80 0.95 -4.25
CA TYR A 108 -19.86 1.10 -5.22
C TYR A 108 -19.35 1.83 -6.47
N ARG A 109 -19.71 1.32 -7.64
CA ARG A 109 -19.23 1.80 -8.94
C ARG A 109 -20.32 2.42 -9.76
N VAL A 110 -20.01 3.57 -10.34
CA VAL A 110 -20.86 4.32 -11.27
C VAL A 110 -20.11 4.48 -12.59
N SER A 111 -20.67 3.92 -13.66
CA SER A 111 -20.16 4.18 -15.00
C SER A 111 -20.56 5.60 -15.41
N LEU A 112 -19.57 6.48 -15.54
CA LEU A 112 -19.80 7.87 -15.99
C LEU A 112 -20.04 7.92 -17.50
N ASN A 113 -19.40 7.01 -18.24
CA ASN A 113 -19.63 6.73 -19.65
C ASN A 113 -19.12 5.32 -19.99
N GLU A 114 -19.12 4.96 -21.27
CA GLU A 114 -18.69 3.62 -21.73
C GLU A 114 -17.23 3.26 -21.40
N LYS A 115 -16.38 4.24 -21.11
CA LYS A 115 -14.94 4.06 -20.89
C LYS A 115 -14.48 4.42 -19.49
N LEU A 116 -15.28 5.15 -18.72
CA LEU A 116 -14.86 5.75 -17.47
C LEU A 116 -15.78 5.34 -16.33
N THR A 117 -15.19 4.79 -15.27
CA THR A 117 -15.90 4.33 -14.07
C THR A 117 -15.35 5.06 -12.84
N LEU A 118 -16.25 5.57 -12.02
CA LEU A 118 -15.97 6.09 -10.69
C LEU A 118 -16.38 5.03 -9.66
N SER A 119 -15.44 4.63 -8.83
CA SER A 119 -15.66 3.78 -7.66
C SER A 119 -15.55 4.62 -6.40
N MET A 120 -16.47 4.46 -5.48
CA MET A 120 -16.50 5.09 -4.16
C MET A 120 -16.48 4.00 -3.12
N GLY A 121 -15.56 4.08 -2.15
CA GLY A 121 -15.35 3.00 -1.18
C GLY A 121 -15.37 3.50 0.26
N ILE A 122 -15.80 2.60 1.13
CA ILE A 122 -15.70 2.75 2.58
C ILE A 122 -14.93 1.57 3.16
N LYS A 123 -14.22 1.82 4.24
CA LYS A 123 -13.45 0.85 5.01
C LYS A 123 -13.89 0.93 6.46
N GLY A 124 -14.07 -0.23 7.10
CA GLY A 124 -14.31 -0.34 8.53
C GLY A 124 -13.52 -1.51 9.11
N GLY A 125 -13.03 -1.37 10.34
CA GLY A 125 -12.28 -2.43 10.97
C GLY A 125 -11.67 -2.04 12.30
N ILE A 126 -10.66 -2.79 12.71
CA ILE A 126 -9.94 -2.60 13.96
C ILE A 126 -8.43 -2.62 13.73
N ASN A 127 -7.71 -1.92 14.60
CA ASN A 127 -6.27 -2.03 14.78
C ASN A 127 -5.98 -2.53 16.19
N SER A 128 -5.29 -3.66 16.31
CA SER A 128 -4.76 -4.18 17.58
C SER A 128 -3.29 -3.80 17.68
N TYR A 129 -2.99 -2.89 18.58
CA TYR A 129 -1.64 -2.49 18.97
C TYR A 129 -1.18 -3.32 20.16
N TYR A 130 0.05 -3.83 20.11
CA TYR A 130 0.72 -4.50 21.22
C TYR A 130 2.18 -4.05 21.29
N ALA A 131 2.64 -3.67 22.48
CA ALA A 131 4.03 -3.39 22.74
C ALA A 131 4.51 -4.26 23.92
N GLY A 132 5.42 -5.19 23.64
CA GLY A 132 6.05 -6.09 24.63
C GLY A 132 7.22 -5.41 25.32
N LEU A 133 6.95 -4.40 26.15
CA LEU A 133 7.97 -3.56 26.77
C LEU A 133 8.70 -4.28 27.90
N LYS A 134 7.99 -5.14 28.64
CA LYS A 134 8.50 -5.90 29.78
C LYS A 134 9.63 -6.88 29.42
N ASP A 135 9.64 -7.36 28.17
CA ASP A 135 10.60 -8.36 27.71
C ASP A 135 11.89 -7.73 27.17
N LEU A 136 12.01 -6.40 27.25
CA LEU A 136 13.19 -5.67 26.81
C LEU A 136 14.31 -5.77 27.85
N SER A 137 15.53 -5.94 27.38
CA SER A 137 16.74 -5.86 28.20
C SER A 137 17.10 -4.38 28.41
N LEU A 138 16.72 -3.82 29.56
CA LEU A 138 16.94 -2.43 29.91
C LEU A 138 18.21 -2.24 30.72
N ILE A 139 18.82 -1.05 30.63
CA ILE A 139 19.93 -0.63 31.51
C ILE A 139 19.40 -0.42 32.92
N ASP A 140 18.24 0.25 33.09
CA ASP A 140 17.49 0.35 34.34
C ASP A 140 16.26 -0.58 34.28
N GLN A 141 16.37 -1.70 34.99
CA GLN A 141 15.28 -2.69 35.05
C GLN A 141 14.07 -2.23 35.90
N ASN A 142 14.20 -1.15 36.64
CA ASN A 142 13.14 -0.63 37.51
C ASN A 142 12.39 0.56 36.89
N ASP A 143 12.67 0.90 35.63
CA ASP A 143 11.94 1.98 34.94
C ASP A 143 10.44 1.64 34.85
N PRO A 144 9.56 2.43 35.48
CA PRO A 144 8.11 2.16 35.54
C PRO A 144 7.44 2.07 34.17
N GLU A 145 7.97 2.75 33.14
CA GLU A 145 7.40 2.75 31.78
C GLU A 145 7.52 1.39 31.09
N PHE A 146 8.49 0.56 31.51
CA PHE A 146 8.74 -0.76 30.92
C PHE A 146 8.28 -1.93 31.78
N GLN A 147 7.58 -1.67 32.88
CA GLN A 147 7.13 -2.74 33.79
C GLN A 147 5.87 -3.47 33.30
N SER A 148 5.18 -2.98 32.27
CA SER A 148 3.97 -3.59 31.73
C SER A 148 3.99 -3.62 30.21
N ASN A 149 3.37 -4.65 29.65
CA ASN A 149 3.08 -4.72 28.22
C ASN A 149 1.83 -3.90 27.91
N GLU A 150 1.86 -3.15 26.82
CA GLU A 150 0.74 -2.33 26.37
C GLU A 150 -0.09 -3.09 25.33
N ARG A 151 -1.41 -3.04 25.48
CA ARG A 151 -2.34 -3.60 24.50
C ARG A 151 -3.55 -2.70 24.33
N GLN A 152 -3.86 -2.37 23.07
CA GLN A 152 -5.03 -1.56 22.72
C GLN A 152 -5.70 -2.12 21.47
N ILE A 153 -7.02 -1.98 21.41
CA ILE A 153 -7.81 -2.28 20.21
C ILE A 153 -8.57 -1.02 19.85
N ASN A 154 -8.28 -0.51 18.67
CA ASN A 154 -8.80 0.77 18.20
C ASN A 154 -9.66 0.56 16.95
N PRO A 155 -10.83 1.20 16.85
CA PRO A 155 -11.63 1.17 15.66
C PRO A 155 -10.93 1.92 14.53
N ASN A 156 -11.19 1.52 13.30
CA ASN A 156 -10.73 2.19 12.10
C ASN A 156 -11.88 2.40 11.12
N LEU A 157 -11.98 3.60 10.58
CA LEU A 157 -12.87 3.95 9.47
C LEU A 157 -12.04 4.60 8.37
N GLY A 158 -12.45 4.42 7.13
CA GLY A 158 -11.78 5.05 6.00
C GLY A 158 -12.70 5.19 4.80
N VAL A 159 -12.28 6.06 3.88
CA VAL A 159 -13.01 6.35 2.64
C VAL A 159 -12.03 6.42 1.47
N GLY A 160 -12.55 6.24 0.26
CA GLY A 160 -11.76 6.38 -0.94
C GLY A 160 -12.60 6.60 -2.18
N PHE A 161 -11.95 7.18 -3.17
CA PHE A 161 -12.45 7.39 -4.53
C PHE A 161 -11.43 6.83 -5.50
N TYR A 162 -11.90 6.20 -6.57
CA TYR A 162 -11.06 5.60 -7.59
C TYR A 162 -11.72 5.76 -8.95
N LEU A 163 -11.16 6.63 -9.78
CA LEU A 163 -11.58 6.88 -11.14
C LEU A 163 -10.67 6.11 -12.08
N TYR A 164 -11.22 5.25 -12.91
CA TYR A 164 -10.43 4.42 -13.80
C TYR A 164 -11.08 4.18 -15.16
N SER A 165 -10.23 3.87 -16.11
CA SER A 165 -10.57 3.43 -17.46
C SER A 165 -9.74 2.20 -17.83
N ASN A 166 -9.75 1.81 -19.11
CA ASN A 166 -8.91 0.71 -19.59
C ASN A 166 -7.41 0.99 -19.57
N ASN A 167 -7.01 2.27 -19.56
CA ASN A 167 -5.62 2.68 -19.73
C ASN A 167 -5.10 3.70 -18.72
N PHE A 168 -5.92 4.18 -17.80
CA PHE A 168 -5.46 5.01 -16.69
C PHE A 168 -6.32 4.84 -15.46
N TYR A 169 -5.77 5.23 -14.32
CA TYR A 169 -6.50 5.37 -13.06
C TYR A 169 -5.97 6.51 -12.23
N VAL A 170 -6.84 7.07 -11.40
CA VAL A 170 -6.51 8.05 -10.37
C VAL A 170 -7.35 7.73 -9.13
N GLY A 171 -6.74 7.68 -7.97
CA GLY A 171 -7.41 7.43 -6.70
C GLY A 171 -7.01 8.41 -5.63
N LEU A 172 -7.95 8.75 -4.77
CA LEU A 172 -7.75 9.51 -3.54
C LEU A 172 -8.35 8.71 -2.40
N SER A 173 -7.68 8.65 -1.27
CA SER A 173 -8.20 7.93 -0.11
C SER A 173 -7.65 8.44 1.20
N ALA A 174 -8.46 8.24 2.23
CA ALA A 174 -8.08 8.33 3.63
C ALA A 174 -8.50 7.00 4.30
N PRO A 175 -7.65 5.96 4.25
CA PRO A 175 -7.99 4.63 4.78
C PRO A 175 -8.05 4.57 6.29
N ARG A 176 -7.61 5.63 6.96
CA ARG A 176 -7.71 5.86 8.40
C ARG A 176 -8.17 7.28 8.65
N LEU A 177 -9.30 7.44 9.33
CA LEU A 177 -9.91 8.71 9.71
C LEU A 177 -9.99 8.89 11.23
N ILE A 178 -9.79 7.81 12.01
CA ILE A 178 -9.83 7.86 13.47
C ILE A 178 -8.40 7.92 13.98
N GLU A 179 -8.05 9.04 14.57
CA GLU A 179 -6.79 9.20 15.30
C GLU A 179 -6.96 8.61 16.69
N THR A 180 -5.98 7.85 17.14
CA THR A 180 -6.01 7.20 18.45
C THR A 180 -4.66 7.38 19.13
N SER A 181 -4.67 7.81 20.38
CA SER A 181 -3.48 7.84 21.22
C SER A 181 -3.06 6.40 21.54
N LEU A 182 -1.82 6.05 21.27
CA LEU A 182 -1.21 4.77 21.60
C LEU A 182 -0.36 4.95 22.85
N GLY A 183 -0.57 4.08 23.84
CA GLY A 183 0.17 4.09 25.10
C GLY A 183 -0.74 4.23 26.31
N GLY A 184 -0.24 3.75 27.47
CA GLY A 184 -0.93 3.81 28.75
C GLY A 184 -0.89 5.20 29.40
N SER A 185 -1.12 5.25 30.69
CA SER A 185 -1.21 6.49 31.50
C SER A 185 0.06 7.37 31.49
N TYR A 186 1.16 6.85 31.00
CA TYR A 186 2.45 7.54 30.89
C TYR A 186 2.83 7.96 29.47
N ALA A 187 1.97 7.65 28.46
CA ALA A 187 2.26 8.02 27.08
C ALA A 187 2.20 9.54 26.93
N HIS A 188 3.31 10.14 26.53
CA HIS A 188 3.33 11.51 26.05
C HIS A 188 2.42 11.62 24.81
N GLU A 189 1.81 12.78 24.57
CA GLU A 189 0.88 13.09 23.46
C GLU A 189 1.42 12.73 22.05
N ASP A 190 2.72 12.39 21.95
CA ASP A 190 3.41 12.15 20.69
C ASP A 190 3.14 10.76 20.06
N PHE A 191 2.52 9.81 20.77
CA PHE A 191 2.20 8.47 20.25
C PHE A 191 0.77 8.35 19.71
N THR A 192 0.31 9.35 18.98
CA THR A 192 -1.02 9.32 18.34
C THR A 192 -0.94 8.82 16.92
N THR A 193 -1.76 7.82 16.57
CA THR A 193 -1.92 7.44 15.17
C THR A 193 -2.50 8.61 14.38
N ARG A 194 -1.83 9.01 13.31
CA ARG A 194 -2.25 10.15 12.48
C ARG A 194 -3.04 9.67 11.27
N ASN A 195 -3.89 10.55 10.74
CA ASN A 195 -4.61 10.30 9.49
C ASN A 195 -3.64 10.26 8.32
N HIS A 196 -3.80 9.23 7.48
CA HIS A 196 -3.05 9.05 6.25
C HIS A 196 -3.91 9.39 5.06
N TYR A 197 -3.39 10.20 4.17
CA TYR A 197 -4.01 10.55 2.90
C TYR A 197 -3.16 10.01 1.76
N TYR A 198 -3.79 9.31 0.84
CA TYR A 198 -3.12 8.73 -0.31
C TYR A 198 -3.67 9.30 -1.61
N PHE A 199 -2.75 9.60 -2.51
CA PHE A 199 -3.03 9.78 -3.92
C PHE A 199 -2.33 8.65 -4.68
N ILE A 200 -3.06 7.98 -5.56
CA ILE A 200 -2.52 6.95 -6.44
C ILE A 200 -2.89 7.28 -7.88
N GLY A 201 -1.98 7.14 -8.80
CA GLY A 201 -2.25 7.35 -10.21
C GLY A 201 -1.34 6.52 -11.09
N GLY A 202 -1.84 6.12 -12.24
CA GLY A 202 -1.07 5.36 -13.20
C GLY A 202 -1.70 5.35 -14.58
N PHE A 203 -0.88 4.98 -15.53
CA PHE A 203 -1.25 4.95 -16.94
C PHE A 203 -0.69 3.68 -17.59
N ILE A 204 -1.40 3.14 -18.58
CA ILE A 204 -0.93 2.05 -19.42
C ILE A 204 -0.71 2.56 -20.82
N TRP A 205 0.48 2.38 -21.31
CA TRP A 205 0.87 2.68 -22.68
C TRP A 205 1.15 1.38 -23.43
N ASP A 206 0.34 1.10 -24.44
CA ASP A 206 0.55 -0.03 -25.34
C ASP A 206 1.72 0.28 -26.28
N MET A 207 2.80 -0.47 -26.15
CA MET A 207 4.05 -0.32 -26.95
C MET A 207 4.13 -1.34 -28.10
N GLY A 208 3.01 -1.97 -28.41
CA GLY A 208 2.90 -3.02 -29.43
C GLY A 208 2.08 -4.21 -28.95
N PRO A 209 1.99 -5.29 -29.70
CA PRO A 209 1.03 -6.37 -29.41
C PRO A 209 1.33 -7.12 -28.10
N LYS A 210 2.57 -7.11 -27.63
CA LYS A 210 3.00 -7.87 -26.43
C LYS A 210 3.53 -7.01 -25.31
N TRP A 211 3.85 -5.75 -25.54
CA TRP A 211 4.49 -4.89 -24.56
C TRP A 211 3.59 -3.78 -24.09
N LYS A 212 3.51 -3.59 -22.79
CA LYS A 212 2.85 -2.45 -22.16
C LYS A 212 3.80 -1.79 -21.17
N LEU A 213 3.82 -0.47 -21.17
CA LEU A 213 4.54 0.35 -20.19
C LEU A 213 3.54 0.92 -19.19
N LYS A 214 3.85 0.83 -17.90
CA LYS A 214 2.97 1.24 -16.81
C LYS A 214 3.72 2.14 -15.83
N PRO A 215 3.82 3.45 -16.08
CA PRO A 215 4.21 4.41 -15.07
C PRO A 215 3.11 4.58 -14.03
N ALA A 216 3.50 4.68 -12.77
CA ALA A 216 2.56 4.94 -11.68
C ALA A 216 3.23 5.74 -10.56
N ILE A 217 2.41 6.38 -9.74
CA ILE A 217 2.82 7.11 -8.56
C ILE A 217 1.88 6.80 -7.40
N LEU A 218 2.45 6.62 -6.22
CA LEU A 218 1.76 6.62 -4.95
C LEU A 218 2.33 7.72 -4.09
N THR A 219 1.50 8.67 -3.70
CA THR A 219 1.84 9.75 -2.76
C THR A 219 1.14 9.49 -1.44
N SER A 220 1.90 9.51 -0.35
CA SER A 220 1.38 9.45 1.03
C SER A 220 1.66 10.76 1.74
N SER A 221 0.64 11.30 2.39
CA SER A 221 0.70 12.50 3.22
C SER A 221 0.15 12.20 4.60
N VAL A 222 0.90 12.57 5.62
CA VAL A 222 0.53 12.46 7.04
C VAL A 222 0.78 13.79 7.70
N ALA A 223 -0.08 14.19 8.64
CA ALA A 223 0.11 15.44 9.37
C ALA A 223 1.47 15.43 10.10
N ASN A 224 2.19 16.53 9.98
CA ASN A 224 3.52 16.75 10.57
C ASN A 224 4.62 15.81 10.05
N ALA A 225 4.44 15.18 8.90
CA ALA A 225 5.44 14.37 8.23
C ALA A 225 5.69 14.86 6.79
N PRO A 226 6.89 14.64 6.24
CA PRO A 226 7.14 14.91 4.82
C PRO A 226 6.25 14.06 3.94
N ILE A 227 5.81 14.65 2.81
CA ILE A 227 5.12 13.90 1.78
C ILE A 227 6.07 12.85 1.20
N THR A 228 5.62 11.60 1.16
CA THR A 228 6.36 10.49 0.57
C THR A 228 5.79 10.17 -0.81
N ASN A 229 6.66 10.18 -1.82
CA ASN A 229 6.30 9.80 -3.18
C ASN A 229 7.00 8.49 -3.55
N THR A 230 6.24 7.53 -4.05
CA THR A 230 6.78 6.29 -4.63
C THR A 230 6.44 6.28 -6.11
N ILE A 231 7.45 6.41 -6.94
CA ILE A 231 7.34 6.40 -8.40
C ILE A 231 7.70 5.00 -8.88
N THR A 232 6.88 4.40 -9.72
CA THR A 232 7.13 3.09 -10.31
C THR A 232 7.05 3.15 -11.82
N LEU A 233 7.90 2.36 -12.46
CA LEU A 233 7.86 2.12 -13.89
C LEU A 233 7.88 0.61 -14.11
N GLN A 234 6.86 0.09 -14.79
CA GLN A 234 6.70 -1.33 -15.03
C GLN A 234 6.60 -1.61 -16.53
N PHE A 235 7.28 -2.65 -16.98
CA PHE A 235 7.10 -3.27 -18.27
C PHE A 235 6.31 -4.56 -18.09
N LEU A 236 5.24 -4.69 -18.84
CA LEU A 236 4.43 -5.90 -18.90
C LEU A 236 4.62 -6.55 -20.26
N TYR A 237 5.08 -7.79 -20.26
CA TYR A 237 5.28 -8.59 -21.47
C TYR A 237 4.23 -9.71 -21.56
N ASP A 238 3.56 -9.79 -22.70
CA ASP A 238 2.59 -10.82 -23.06
C ASP A 238 1.51 -11.07 -21.99
N GLU A 239 1.18 -10.02 -21.21
CA GLU A 239 0.24 -10.06 -20.08
C GLU A 239 0.58 -11.12 -18.99
N ARG A 240 1.84 -11.56 -18.96
CA ARG A 240 2.33 -12.63 -18.07
C ARG A 240 3.53 -12.27 -17.23
N ILE A 241 4.38 -11.38 -17.70
CA ILE A 241 5.64 -11.04 -17.00
C ILE A 241 5.66 -9.55 -16.71
N TRP A 242 5.78 -9.17 -15.45
CA TRP A 242 6.03 -7.80 -15.02
C TRP A 242 7.47 -7.65 -14.58
N LEU A 243 8.16 -6.68 -15.14
CA LEU A 243 9.47 -6.23 -14.67
C LEU A 243 9.36 -4.75 -14.35
N GLY A 244 9.70 -4.35 -13.14
CA GLY A 244 9.54 -2.97 -12.73
C GLY A 244 10.63 -2.45 -11.83
N GLY A 245 10.76 -1.13 -11.83
CA GLY A 245 11.57 -0.38 -10.90
C GLY A 245 10.72 0.56 -10.05
N MET A 246 11.17 0.80 -8.85
CA MET A 246 10.59 1.75 -7.91
C MET A 246 11.66 2.75 -7.46
N PHE A 247 11.26 4.00 -7.33
CA PHE A 247 12.09 5.06 -6.75
C PHE A 247 11.27 5.87 -5.74
N ARG A 248 11.81 5.98 -4.53
CA ARG A 248 11.27 6.80 -3.44
C ARG A 248 12.34 7.82 -3.06
N PRO A 249 12.17 9.07 -3.48
CA PRO A 249 13.15 10.12 -3.23
C PRO A 249 13.52 10.23 -1.75
N GLY A 250 14.82 10.23 -1.46
CA GLY A 250 15.36 10.36 -0.11
C GLY A 250 15.28 9.10 0.77
N ASP A 251 14.69 7.99 0.28
CA ASP A 251 14.52 6.75 1.04
C ASP A 251 15.14 5.55 0.35
N ALA A 252 14.61 5.12 -0.80
CA ALA A 252 15.00 3.87 -1.43
C ALA A 252 14.81 3.85 -2.94
N ALA A 253 15.51 2.93 -3.60
CA ALA A 253 15.19 2.45 -4.94
C ALA A 253 15.07 0.93 -4.93
N GLY A 254 14.21 0.38 -5.77
CA GLY A 254 13.99 -1.04 -5.83
C GLY A 254 13.66 -1.54 -7.22
N ALA A 255 13.75 -2.85 -7.37
CA ALA A 255 13.30 -3.55 -8.56
C ALA A 255 12.38 -4.71 -8.15
N PHE A 256 11.46 -5.06 -9.02
CA PHE A 256 10.58 -6.20 -8.80
C PHE A 256 10.29 -6.94 -10.10
N PHE A 257 10.01 -8.21 -9.92
CA PHE A 257 9.64 -9.12 -10.98
C PHE A 257 8.42 -9.93 -10.54
N ASN A 258 7.41 -10.00 -11.41
CA ASN A 258 6.24 -10.84 -11.18
C ASN A 258 5.97 -11.68 -12.42
N ILE A 259 5.53 -12.92 -12.20
CA ILE A 259 5.18 -13.83 -13.27
C ILE A 259 3.83 -14.48 -13.00
N LYS A 260 2.99 -14.49 -14.02
CA LYS A 260 1.76 -15.26 -14.08
C LYS A 260 2.10 -16.71 -14.44
N VAL A 261 2.25 -17.54 -13.42
CA VAL A 261 2.64 -18.96 -13.53
C VAL A 261 1.53 -19.78 -14.19
N SER A 262 0.27 -19.44 -13.90
CA SER A 262 -0.91 -20.00 -14.57
C SER A 262 -1.93 -18.90 -14.78
N ASP A 263 -3.04 -19.19 -15.46
CA ASP A 263 -4.11 -18.18 -15.68
C ASP A 263 -4.71 -17.65 -14.37
N ARG A 264 -4.46 -18.33 -13.25
CA ARG A 264 -4.99 -17.98 -11.93
C ARG A 264 -3.92 -17.54 -10.91
N LEU A 265 -2.67 -17.98 -11.10
CA LEU A 265 -1.61 -17.79 -10.11
C LEU A 265 -0.56 -16.82 -10.62
N THR A 266 -0.33 -15.76 -9.87
CA THR A 266 0.78 -14.82 -10.06
C THR A 266 1.68 -14.86 -8.82
N VAL A 267 2.98 -14.94 -9.02
CA VAL A 267 4.00 -14.85 -7.97
C VAL A 267 4.94 -13.71 -8.28
N GLY A 268 5.45 -13.07 -7.25
CA GLY A 268 6.32 -11.92 -7.40
C GLY A 268 7.38 -11.81 -6.32
N TYR A 269 8.48 -11.17 -6.69
CA TYR A 269 9.55 -10.82 -5.79
C TYR A 269 10.01 -9.39 -6.06
N GLY A 270 10.27 -8.66 -4.97
CA GLY A 270 10.83 -7.31 -4.99
C GLY A 270 12.02 -7.19 -4.06
N TYR A 271 12.93 -6.30 -4.43
CA TYR A 271 14.09 -5.94 -3.63
C TYR A 271 14.26 -4.42 -3.62
N ASP A 272 14.42 -3.84 -2.42
CA ASP A 272 14.71 -2.42 -2.27
C ASP A 272 16.07 -2.21 -1.60
N PHE A 273 16.82 -1.30 -2.14
CA PHE A 273 18.02 -0.75 -1.55
C PHE A 273 17.70 0.63 -0.95
N THR A 274 17.97 0.83 0.35
CA THR A 274 17.78 2.13 1.01
C THR A 274 19.02 3.01 0.88
N PHE A 275 18.81 4.33 0.69
CA PHE A 275 19.88 5.33 0.62
C PHE A 275 20.15 6.00 1.97
N THR A 276 19.34 5.73 2.96
CA THR A 276 19.48 6.33 4.29
C THR A 276 20.66 5.74 5.05
N LYS A 277 21.02 6.34 6.20
CA LYS A 277 22.18 5.90 7.02
C LYS A 277 22.08 4.43 7.45
N ILE A 278 20.87 3.86 7.50
CA ILE A 278 20.62 2.47 7.88
C ILE A 278 21.13 1.47 6.82
N SER A 279 21.41 1.92 5.59
CA SER A 279 21.96 1.07 4.54
C SER A 279 23.27 0.37 4.90
N LYS A 280 24.02 0.94 5.85
CA LYS A 280 25.29 0.38 6.33
C LYS A 280 25.10 -0.84 7.25
N ALA A 281 23.90 -1.01 7.82
CA ALA A 281 23.59 -2.04 8.82
C ALA A 281 22.64 -3.12 8.30
N ASN A 282 22.28 -3.11 7.02
CA ASN A 282 21.36 -4.08 6.44
C ASN A 282 21.75 -4.47 5.02
N ILE A 283 21.23 -5.58 4.53
CA ILE A 283 21.45 -6.11 3.19
C ILE A 283 20.28 -5.82 2.23
N GLY A 284 19.38 -4.90 2.59
CA GLY A 284 18.23 -4.49 1.79
C GLY A 284 16.90 -4.97 2.36
N THR A 285 15.85 -4.72 1.59
CA THR A 285 14.47 -5.08 1.91
C THR A 285 13.96 -6.05 0.85
N HIS A 286 13.35 -7.15 1.28
CA HIS A 286 12.83 -8.19 0.41
C HIS A 286 11.31 -8.23 0.51
N GLU A 287 10.64 -8.40 -0.64
CA GLU A 287 9.19 -8.50 -0.71
C GLU A 287 8.79 -9.67 -1.60
N ILE A 288 7.90 -10.51 -1.09
CA ILE A 288 7.35 -11.67 -1.80
C ILE A 288 5.84 -11.47 -1.93
N MET A 289 5.30 -11.74 -3.10
CA MET A 289 3.87 -11.62 -3.40
C MET A 289 3.35 -12.90 -4.04
N ILE A 290 2.16 -13.31 -3.62
CA ILE A 290 1.37 -14.38 -4.25
C ILE A 290 -0.04 -13.85 -4.43
N SER A 291 -0.57 -13.95 -5.65
CA SER A 291 -1.95 -13.58 -5.97
C SER A 291 -2.64 -14.73 -6.69
N PHE A 292 -3.84 -15.06 -6.26
CA PHE A 292 -4.64 -16.13 -6.84
C PHE A 292 -6.06 -15.66 -7.17
N ASP A 293 -6.49 -15.91 -8.42
CA ASP A 293 -7.83 -15.64 -8.92
C ASP A 293 -8.63 -16.94 -8.95
N PHE A 294 -9.64 -17.10 -8.07
CA PHE A 294 -10.40 -18.35 -7.93
C PHE A 294 -11.47 -18.52 -9.00
N ILE A 295 -12.29 -17.51 -9.20
CA ILE A 295 -13.48 -17.56 -10.06
C ILE A 295 -13.55 -16.26 -10.85
N GLU A 296 -13.71 -16.38 -12.15
CA GLU A 296 -14.06 -15.24 -13.01
C GLU A 296 -15.58 -15.12 -13.07
N PHE A 297 -16.12 -13.99 -12.61
CA PHE A 297 -17.57 -13.75 -12.62
C PHE A 297 -18.10 -13.30 -13.98
N THR A 298 -17.21 -13.02 -14.94
CA THR A 298 -17.58 -12.65 -16.31
C THR A 298 -16.63 -13.28 -17.31
N PRO A 299 -17.04 -14.31 -18.07
CA PRO A 299 -16.23 -14.80 -19.18
C PRO A 299 -16.20 -13.77 -20.32
N GLY A 300 -15.03 -13.23 -20.59
CA GLY A 300 -14.67 -12.91 -21.95
C GLY A 300 -15.04 -11.59 -22.57
N LYS A 301 -15.25 -10.43 -21.91
CA LYS A 301 -15.30 -9.14 -22.63
C LYS A 301 -14.94 -7.87 -21.87
N VAL A 302 -14.72 -7.90 -20.59
CA VAL A 302 -14.33 -6.69 -19.86
C VAL A 302 -12.84 -6.78 -19.60
N LYS A 303 -12.05 -5.87 -20.18
CA LYS A 303 -10.66 -5.70 -19.81
C LYS A 303 -10.66 -5.23 -18.35
N SER A 304 -10.34 -6.16 -17.47
CA SER A 304 -10.19 -5.89 -16.06
C SER A 304 -9.12 -4.81 -15.85
N PRO A 305 -9.24 -3.92 -14.86
CA PRO A 305 -8.13 -3.11 -14.39
C PRO A 305 -7.01 -3.96 -13.74
N ARG A 306 -6.95 -5.28 -13.98
CA ARG A 306 -5.87 -6.20 -13.56
C ARG A 306 -4.47 -5.73 -13.92
N TYR A 307 -4.38 -4.78 -14.80
CA TYR A 307 -3.11 -4.18 -15.19
C TYR A 307 -2.69 -3.00 -14.30
N PHE A 308 -3.54 -2.63 -13.33
CA PHE A 308 -3.27 -1.53 -12.41
C PHE A 308 -2.85 -2.05 -11.04
#